data_cbb3d7a80609d8afc3ae76f2b0e073d4
#
_entry.id   cbb3d7a80609d8afc3ae76f2b0e073d4
#
_cell.length_a   1.000
_cell.length_b   1.000
_cell.length_c   1.000
_cell.angle_alpha   90.00
_cell.angle_beta   90.00
_cell.angle_gamma   90.00
#
_symmetry.space_group_name_H-M   'P 1'
#
loop_
_entity.id
_entity.type
_entity.pdbx_description
1 polymer ?
#
loop_
_entity_poly.entity_id
_entity_poly.type
_entity_poly.pdbx_seq_one_letter_code
_entity_poly.pdbx_strand_id
1 'polypeptide(L)'
;MLSDVVQSQGLVLGFDTSAAHCAAALLSGTNIIAHHADNMARGQGEHLMGLLQDLLDGAGHGWCDLTALGVGIGPGNFTGIRISVSAARGLALSLGIPAIGVSSFEATALAHIGPFTTSVPAPREQLYTQLFSAEGPQAPRLVSACEIDKRIPHIPCSAPLELAGQIAQIAAKRAGTPQPRPAPLYIKAADAAPSRDPAPTLLA
;
A
#
# COMPACT_ATOMS: atom_id res chain seq x y z
N MET A 1 -8.08 27.23 32.90
CA MET A 1 -8.52 25.85 32.70
C MET A 1 -8.39 25.57 31.21
N LEU A 2 -7.24 25.04 30.79
CA LEU A 2 -7.01 24.53 29.44
C LEU A 2 -7.64 23.16 29.39
N SER A 3 -8.76 23.03 28.72
CA SER A 3 -9.36 21.73 28.41
C SER A 3 -8.40 21.00 27.45
N ASP A 4 -7.71 20.01 27.97
CA ASP A 4 -7.05 18.97 27.16
C ASP A 4 -8.13 18.32 26.31
N VAL A 5 -8.24 18.78 25.06
CA VAL A 5 -8.88 18.02 24.01
C VAL A 5 -7.97 16.81 23.79
N VAL A 6 -8.27 15.73 24.48
CA VAL A 6 -7.77 14.40 24.13
C VAL A 6 -8.30 14.17 22.71
N GLN A 7 -7.49 14.50 21.72
CA GLN A 7 -7.71 14.02 20.35
C GLN A 7 -7.74 12.51 20.48
N SER A 8 -8.90 11.91 20.30
CA SER A 8 -9.04 10.47 20.20
C SER A 8 -8.05 10.03 19.12
N GLN A 9 -6.98 9.40 19.56
CA GLN A 9 -5.93 8.95 18.62
C GLN A 9 -6.57 7.86 17.76
N GLY A 10 -6.87 8.22 16.51
CA GLY A 10 -7.54 7.33 15.59
C GLY A 10 -6.80 6.01 15.43
N LEU A 11 -7.53 4.90 15.37
CA LEU A 11 -6.97 3.59 15.10
C LEU A 11 -6.96 3.38 13.59
N VAL A 12 -5.77 3.13 13.02
CA VAL A 12 -5.58 2.97 11.58
C VAL A 12 -4.97 1.63 11.25
N LEU A 13 -5.62 0.88 10.36
CA LEU A 13 -5.13 -0.40 9.87
C LEU A 13 -4.47 -0.20 8.50
N GLY A 14 -3.15 -0.46 8.41
CA GLY A 14 -2.39 -0.47 7.18
C GLY A 14 -2.11 -1.88 6.70
N PHE A 15 -2.26 -2.18 5.40
CA PHE A 15 -1.95 -3.50 4.88
C PHE A 15 -1.52 -3.50 3.41
N ASP A 16 -0.79 -4.53 3.01
CA ASP A 16 -0.27 -4.72 1.66
C ASP A 16 -0.19 -6.18 1.26
N THR A 17 -0.49 -6.45 -0.01
CA THR A 17 -0.34 -7.76 -0.67
C THR A 17 0.31 -7.62 -2.06
N SER A 18 1.04 -6.51 -2.29
CA SER A 18 1.60 -6.18 -3.61
C SER A 18 2.80 -7.01 -4.02
N ALA A 19 3.34 -7.84 -3.14
CA ALA A 19 4.44 -8.76 -3.39
C ALA A 19 4.12 -10.17 -2.86
N ALA A 20 5.13 -11.03 -2.68
CA ALA A 20 4.94 -12.40 -2.18
C ALA A 20 4.73 -12.40 -0.66
N HIS A 21 3.77 -11.62 -0.17
CA HIS A 21 3.42 -11.53 1.24
C HIS A 21 1.96 -11.09 1.43
N CYS A 22 1.44 -11.31 2.64
CA CYS A 22 0.39 -10.54 3.28
C CYS A 22 0.99 -9.83 4.47
N ALA A 23 0.90 -8.50 4.56
CA ALA A 23 1.41 -7.73 5.67
C ALA A 23 0.37 -6.74 6.17
N ALA A 24 0.29 -6.58 7.49
CA ALA A 24 -0.60 -5.62 8.13
C ALA A 24 0.05 -5.01 9.36
N ALA A 25 -0.37 -3.78 9.70
CA ALA A 25 0.03 -3.07 10.91
C ALA A 25 -1.14 -2.25 11.45
N LEU A 26 -1.28 -2.22 12.75
CA LEU A 26 -2.26 -1.43 13.48
C LEU A 26 -1.56 -0.27 14.18
N LEU A 27 -1.96 0.95 13.81
CA LEU A 27 -1.43 2.19 14.35
C LEU A 27 -2.45 2.83 15.28
N SER A 28 -2.04 3.16 16.50
CA SER A 28 -2.80 3.98 17.44
C SER A 28 -2.05 5.29 17.70
N GLY A 29 -2.60 6.39 17.23
CA GLY A 29 -1.92 7.67 17.24
C GLY A 29 -0.64 7.66 16.41
N THR A 30 0.52 7.64 17.05
CA THR A 30 1.84 7.56 16.39
C THR A 30 2.53 6.21 16.56
N ASN A 31 1.95 5.30 17.34
CA ASN A 31 2.59 4.05 17.73
C ASN A 31 1.99 2.87 16.97
N ILE A 32 2.84 2.06 16.37
CA ILE A 32 2.44 0.74 15.88
C ILE A 32 2.23 -0.16 17.09
N ILE A 33 0.98 -0.57 17.34
CA ILE A 33 0.61 -1.39 18.49
C ILE A 33 0.56 -2.88 18.17
N ALA A 34 0.37 -3.23 16.90
CA ALA A 34 0.47 -4.60 16.41
C ALA A 34 0.91 -4.59 14.93
N HIS A 35 1.62 -5.61 14.53
CA HIS A 35 1.95 -5.85 13.13
C HIS A 35 2.17 -7.34 12.87
N HIS A 36 1.90 -7.77 11.65
CA HIS A 36 2.15 -9.15 11.22
C HIS A 36 2.44 -9.20 9.72
N ALA A 37 3.29 -10.15 9.30
CA ALA A 37 3.53 -10.42 7.89
C ALA A 37 3.82 -11.89 7.66
N ASP A 38 3.10 -12.47 6.71
CA ASP A 38 3.31 -13.83 6.22
C ASP A 38 3.90 -13.77 4.82
N ASN A 39 5.03 -14.47 4.64
CA ASN A 39 5.61 -14.66 3.33
C ASN A 39 4.82 -15.72 2.58
N MET A 40 4.23 -15.36 1.45
CA MET A 40 3.43 -16.27 0.65
C MET A 40 3.40 -15.86 -0.83
N ALA A 41 3.66 -16.81 -1.71
CA ALA A 41 3.66 -16.59 -3.15
C ALA A 41 2.25 -16.61 -3.76
N ARG A 42 1.28 -17.24 -3.10
CA ARG A 42 -0.11 -17.44 -3.54
C ARG A 42 -1.03 -17.52 -2.32
N GLY A 43 -2.34 -17.34 -2.54
CA GLY A 43 -3.34 -17.47 -1.47
C GLY A 43 -3.57 -16.19 -0.67
N GLN A 44 -3.03 -15.04 -1.10
CA GLN A 44 -3.19 -13.77 -0.38
C GLN A 44 -4.67 -13.38 -0.21
N GLY A 45 -5.51 -13.68 -1.21
CA GLY A 45 -6.93 -13.33 -1.17
C GLY A 45 -7.71 -14.04 -0.08
N GLU A 46 -7.45 -15.33 0.09
CA GLU A 46 -8.07 -16.18 1.10
C GLU A 46 -7.51 -15.89 2.49
N HIS A 47 -6.23 -15.50 2.57
CA HIS A 47 -5.53 -15.32 3.82
C HIS A 47 -5.72 -13.92 4.44
N LEU A 48 -5.83 -12.89 3.61
CA LEU A 48 -5.79 -11.49 4.05
C LEU A 48 -6.81 -11.17 5.14
N MET A 49 -8.08 -11.55 4.96
CA MET A 49 -9.13 -11.19 5.91
C MET A 49 -8.93 -11.85 7.28
N GLY A 50 -8.48 -13.11 7.30
CA GLY A 50 -8.12 -13.81 8.54
C GLY A 50 -6.96 -13.11 9.27
N LEU A 51 -5.89 -12.77 8.54
CA LEU A 51 -4.74 -12.04 9.09
C LEU A 51 -5.15 -10.70 9.71
N LEU A 52 -6.01 -9.93 9.04
CA LEU A 52 -6.49 -8.64 9.55
C LEU A 52 -7.34 -8.81 10.81
N GLN A 53 -8.22 -9.83 10.84
CA GLN A 53 -9.03 -10.16 12.01
C GLN A 53 -8.16 -10.56 13.21
N ASP A 54 -7.23 -11.50 12.99
CA ASP A 54 -6.34 -11.99 14.04
C ASP A 54 -5.47 -10.85 14.62
N LEU A 55 -5.03 -9.92 13.77
CA LEU A 55 -4.26 -8.75 14.20
C LEU A 55 -5.08 -7.83 15.10
N LEU A 56 -6.35 -7.57 14.75
CA LEU A 56 -7.26 -6.75 15.54
C LEU A 56 -7.59 -7.43 16.88
N ASP A 57 -7.96 -8.71 16.84
CA ASP A 57 -8.31 -9.47 18.03
C ASP A 57 -7.13 -9.58 19.01
N GLY A 58 -5.94 -9.85 18.48
CA GLY A 58 -4.70 -9.90 19.26
C GLY A 58 -4.33 -8.57 19.93
N ALA A 59 -4.75 -7.45 19.35
CA ALA A 59 -4.57 -6.11 19.92
C ALA A 59 -5.74 -5.66 20.82
N GLY A 60 -6.79 -6.49 20.98
CA GLY A 60 -7.97 -6.17 21.78
C GLY A 60 -8.92 -5.15 21.12
N HIS A 61 -8.91 -5.06 19.77
CA HIS A 61 -9.74 -4.14 19.00
C HIS A 61 -10.65 -4.89 18.02
N GLY A 62 -11.71 -4.20 17.59
CA GLY A 62 -12.63 -4.67 16.56
C GLY A 62 -12.63 -3.76 15.33
N TRP A 63 -13.29 -4.20 14.28
CA TRP A 63 -13.45 -3.43 13.04
C TRP A 63 -14.08 -2.04 13.25
N CYS A 64 -15.01 -1.94 14.22
CA CYS A 64 -15.72 -0.69 14.54
C CYS A 64 -14.84 0.35 15.27
N ASP A 65 -13.68 -0.05 15.77
CA ASP A 65 -12.72 0.86 16.42
C ASP A 65 -11.86 1.60 15.40
N LEU A 66 -11.82 1.11 14.14
CA LEU A 66 -11.02 1.69 13.08
C LEU A 66 -11.59 3.04 12.64
N THR A 67 -10.71 4.01 12.43
CA THR A 67 -11.04 5.35 11.92
C THR A 67 -10.59 5.58 10.48
N ALA A 68 -9.65 4.79 9.98
CA ALA A 68 -9.19 4.81 8.60
C ALA A 68 -8.47 3.51 8.21
N LEU A 69 -8.38 3.27 6.91
CA LEU A 69 -7.61 2.20 6.32
C LEU A 69 -6.49 2.77 5.44
N GLY A 70 -5.27 2.26 5.59
CA GLY A 70 -4.17 2.44 4.66
C GLY A 70 -4.02 1.20 3.79
N VAL A 71 -3.84 1.35 2.49
CA VAL A 71 -3.68 0.20 1.59
C VAL A 71 -2.54 0.41 0.61
N GLY A 72 -1.67 -0.58 0.49
CA GLY A 72 -0.65 -0.65 -0.55
C GLY A 72 -1.30 -0.75 -1.93
N ILE A 73 -0.96 0.22 -2.80
CA ILE A 73 -1.45 0.26 -4.18
C ILE A 73 -0.40 -0.19 -5.20
N GLY A 74 0.75 -0.70 -4.73
CA GLY A 74 1.87 -1.09 -5.57
C GLY A 74 2.92 0.02 -5.77
N PRO A 75 3.82 -0.14 -6.74
CA PRO A 75 3.82 -1.17 -7.79
C PRO A 75 4.18 -2.56 -7.25
N GLY A 76 3.88 -3.60 -8.05
CA GLY A 76 4.20 -4.97 -7.66
C GLY A 76 3.39 -6.00 -8.42
N ASN A 77 3.05 -7.11 -7.75
CA ASN A 77 2.24 -8.18 -8.31
C ASN A 77 0.82 -7.70 -8.64
N PHE A 78 0.43 -7.84 -9.89
CA PHE A 78 -0.85 -7.36 -10.41
C PHE A 78 -2.08 -7.91 -9.66
N THR A 79 -2.08 -9.20 -9.36
CA THR A 79 -3.17 -9.85 -8.60
C THR A 79 -3.15 -9.38 -7.15
N GLY A 80 -1.99 -9.38 -6.52
CA GLY A 80 -1.83 -8.96 -5.13
C GLY A 80 -2.32 -7.52 -4.89
N ILE A 81 -1.92 -6.56 -5.71
CA ILE A 81 -2.38 -5.17 -5.60
C ILE A 81 -3.92 -5.08 -5.68
N ARG A 82 -4.55 -5.88 -6.55
CA ARG A 82 -6.01 -5.88 -6.66
C ARG A 82 -6.70 -6.47 -5.43
N ILE A 83 -6.09 -7.49 -4.82
CA ILE A 83 -6.60 -8.09 -3.58
C ILE A 83 -6.66 -7.03 -2.48
N SER A 84 -5.53 -6.36 -2.17
CA SER A 84 -5.50 -5.34 -1.12
C SER A 84 -6.44 -4.16 -1.41
N VAL A 85 -6.40 -3.63 -2.62
CA VAL A 85 -7.25 -2.49 -3.00
C VAL A 85 -8.74 -2.83 -2.94
N SER A 86 -9.14 -4.02 -3.39
CA SER A 86 -10.55 -4.45 -3.34
C SER A 86 -11.02 -4.67 -1.90
N ALA A 87 -10.19 -5.30 -1.06
CA ALA A 87 -10.48 -5.49 0.36
C ALA A 87 -10.63 -4.13 1.08
N ALA A 88 -9.69 -3.19 0.85
CA ALA A 88 -9.76 -1.86 1.44
C ALA A 88 -11.03 -1.10 1.05
N ARG A 89 -11.41 -1.16 -0.23
CA ARG A 89 -12.63 -0.50 -0.72
C ARG A 89 -13.90 -1.10 -0.15
N GLY A 90 -13.96 -2.44 -0.02
CA GLY A 90 -15.07 -3.15 0.59
C GLY A 90 -15.23 -2.84 2.08
N LEU A 91 -14.12 -2.91 2.83
CA LEU A 91 -14.09 -2.56 4.25
C LEU A 91 -14.46 -1.09 4.50
N ALA A 92 -13.88 -0.16 3.72
CA ALA A 92 -14.19 1.27 3.84
C ALA A 92 -15.67 1.56 3.62
N LEU A 93 -16.28 0.91 2.63
CA LEU A 93 -17.72 1.03 2.37
C LEU A 93 -18.57 0.47 3.52
N SER A 94 -18.20 -0.72 4.04
CA SER A 94 -18.93 -1.38 5.12
C SER A 94 -18.84 -0.63 6.44
N LEU A 95 -17.67 -0.08 6.75
CA LEU A 95 -17.37 0.59 8.02
C LEU A 95 -17.69 2.10 7.98
N GLY A 96 -17.92 2.68 6.80
CA GLY A 96 -18.16 4.11 6.65
C GLY A 96 -16.90 4.96 6.94
N ILE A 97 -15.69 4.42 6.79
CA ILE A 97 -14.41 5.08 7.06
C ILE A 97 -13.59 5.30 5.77
N PRO A 98 -12.68 6.27 5.74
CA PRO A 98 -11.83 6.49 4.58
C PRO A 98 -10.82 5.35 4.37
N ALA A 99 -10.59 4.98 3.09
CA ALA A 99 -9.46 4.17 2.68
C ALA A 99 -8.48 5.04 1.87
N ILE A 100 -7.21 4.99 2.23
CA ILE A 100 -6.13 5.78 1.66
C ILE A 100 -5.15 4.88 0.93
N GLY A 101 -4.99 5.09 -0.39
CA GLY A 101 -3.99 4.39 -1.19
C GLY A 101 -2.60 4.98 -0.96
N VAL A 102 -1.62 4.12 -0.72
CA VAL A 102 -0.21 4.50 -0.51
C VAL A 102 0.65 3.64 -1.42
N SER A 103 1.51 4.25 -2.23
CA SER A 103 2.46 3.50 -3.02
C SER A 103 3.60 2.95 -2.17
N SER A 104 4.19 1.83 -2.59
CA SER A 104 5.38 1.28 -1.93
C SER A 104 6.54 2.27 -1.94
N PHE A 105 6.59 3.15 -2.95
CA PHE A 105 7.57 4.22 -3.02
C PHE A 105 7.37 5.27 -1.93
N GLU A 106 6.14 5.79 -1.77
CA GLU A 106 5.83 6.78 -0.72
C GLU A 106 6.05 6.21 0.68
N ALA A 107 5.64 4.96 0.89
CA ALA A 107 5.85 4.27 2.16
C ALA A 107 7.34 4.19 2.49
N THR A 108 8.16 3.67 1.57
CA THR A 108 9.62 3.59 1.76
C THR A 108 10.25 4.97 1.96
N ALA A 109 9.79 5.98 1.22
CA ALA A 109 10.32 7.35 1.31
C ALA A 109 10.07 8.01 2.67
N LEU A 110 9.08 7.54 3.45
CA LEU A 110 8.73 8.13 4.74
C LEU A 110 9.89 8.18 5.75
N ALA A 111 10.80 7.21 5.67
CA ALA A 111 11.95 7.10 6.57
C ALA A 111 13.23 7.81 6.07
N HIS A 112 13.16 8.49 4.91
CA HIS A 112 14.35 9.02 4.25
C HIS A 112 14.24 10.51 3.96
N ILE A 113 15.39 11.19 3.98
CA ILE A 113 15.51 12.63 3.74
C ILE A 113 16.57 12.86 2.66
N GLY A 114 16.36 13.86 1.81
CA GLY A 114 17.28 14.24 0.72
C GLY A 114 16.92 13.56 -0.59
N PRO A 115 17.73 13.75 -1.64
CA PRO A 115 17.50 13.10 -2.91
C PRO A 115 17.90 11.61 -2.85
N PHE A 116 16.99 10.72 -3.26
CA PHE A 116 17.22 9.28 -3.35
C PHE A 116 16.27 8.65 -4.38
N THR A 117 16.61 7.45 -4.84
CA THR A 117 15.76 6.63 -5.69
C THR A 117 15.26 5.42 -4.92
N THR A 118 13.95 5.23 -4.84
CA THR A 118 13.37 3.99 -4.32
C THR A 118 13.16 2.99 -5.46
N SER A 119 13.18 1.70 -5.13
CA SER A 119 12.89 0.65 -6.10
C SER A 119 12.06 -0.49 -5.53
N VAL A 120 11.25 -1.08 -6.41
CA VAL A 120 10.48 -2.30 -6.17
C VAL A 120 10.85 -3.30 -7.27
N PRO A 121 11.13 -4.56 -6.94
CA PRO A 121 11.43 -5.58 -7.95
C PRO A 121 10.29 -5.74 -8.97
N ALA A 122 10.68 -5.84 -10.24
CA ALA A 122 9.79 -6.07 -11.37
C ALA A 122 10.17 -7.38 -12.10
N PRO A 123 9.28 -7.95 -12.93
CA PRO A 123 9.62 -9.12 -13.75
C PRO A 123 10.83 -8.86 -14.67
N ARG A 124 11.50 -9.95 -15.07
CA ARG A 124 12.63 -9.93 -16.03
C ARG A 124 13.83 -9.09 -15.55
N GLU A 125 14.17 -9.19 -14.27
CA GLU A 125 15.31 -8.50 -13.65
C GLU A 125 15.24 -6.96 -13.80
N GLN A 126 14.05 -6.42 -13.99
CA GLN A 126 13.78 -5.00 -14.02
C GLN A 126 13.40 -4.48 -12.62
N LEU A 127 13.38 -3.17 -12.50
CA LEU A 127 12.97 -2.47 -11.27
C LEU A 127 11.96 -1.38 -11.63
N TYR A 128 10.89 -1.31 -10.88
CA TYR A 128 10.09 -0.10 -10.79
C TYR A 128 10.85 0.88 -9.90
N THR A 129 11.06 2.09 -10.36
CA THR A 129 11.82 3.10 -9.61
C THR A 129 11.09 4.43 -9.55
N GLN A 130 11.30 5.16 -8.47
CA GLN A 130 10.87 6.55 -8.34
C GLN A 130 11.96 7.38 -7.68
N LEU A 131 12.32 8.50 -8.33
CA LEU A 131 13.26 9.48 -7.79
C LEU A 131 12.50 10.47 -6.91
N PHE A 132 12.98 10.65 -5.70
CA PHE A 132 12.58 11.73 -4.79
C PHE A 132 13.69 12.78 -4.76
N SER A 133 13.33 14.04 -4.97
CA SER A 133 14.26 15.17 -4.99
C SER A 133 13.69 16.34 -4.17
N ALA A 134 14.45 17.42 -4.06
CA ALA A 134 13.96 18.64 -3.41
C ALA A 134 12.72 19.26 -4.09
N GLU A 135 12.55 18.97 -5.37
CA GLU A 135 11.40 19.41 -6.18
C GLU A 135 10.17 18.51 -6.01
N GLY A 136 10.32 17.40 -5.26
CA GLY A 136 9.29 16.40 -5.02
C GLY A 136 9.54 15.08 -5.76
N PRO A 137 8.59 14.13 -5.65
CA PRO A 137 8.68 12.85 -6.32
C PRO A 137 8.47 12.99 -7.83
N GLN A 138 9.37 12.39 -8.62
CA GLN A 138 9.21 12.31 -10.07
C GLN A 138 8.24 11.18 -10.46
N ALA A 139 7.83 11.17 -11.75
CA ALA A 139 7.02 10.08 -12.26
C ALA A 139 7.76 8.73 -12.14
N PRO A 140 7.10 7.68 -11.65
CA PRO A 140 7.73 6.37 -11.54
C PRO A 140 8.03 5.76 -12.91
N ARG A 141 9.09 4.96 -13.01
CA ARG A 141 9.55 4.33 -14.25
C ARG A 141 9.91 2.87 -14.05
N LEU A 142 9.86 2.11 -15.14
CA LEU A 142 10.41 0.75 -15.22
C LEU A 142 11.79 0.84 -15.89
N VAL A 143 12.82 0.35 -15.22
CA VAL A 143 14.22 0.42 -15.69
C VAL A 143 14.94 -0.91 -15.49
N SER A 144 16.03 -1.13 -16.22
CA SER A 144 16.98 -2.18 -15.88
C SER A 144 17.80 -1.78 -14.65
N ALA A 145 18.30 -2.75 -13.89
CA ALA A 145 19.14 -2.47 -12.72
C ALA A 145 20.42 -1.68 -13.07
N CYS A 146 20.95 -1.83 -14.30
CA CYS A 146 22.12 -1.09 -14.76
C CYS A 146 21.86 0.39 -15.08
N GLU A 147 20.60 0.79 -15.22
CA GLU A 147 20.20 2.18 -15.54
C GLU A 147 20.02 3.05 -14.28
N ILE A 148 20.15 2.47 -13.10
CA ILE A 148 20.06 3.22 -11.84
C ILE A 148 21.30 4.12 -11.72
N ASP A 149 21.08 5.41 -11.50
CA ASP A 149 22.16 6.37 -11.29
C ASP A 149 22.84 6.12 -9.94
N LYS A 150 24.05 5.58 -9.98
CA LYS A 150 24.84 5.24 -8.79
C LYS A 150 25.32 6.46 -7.97
N ARG A 151 25.14 7.69 -8.50
CA ARG A 151 25.47 8.93 -7.78
C ARG A 151 24.37 9.33 -6.80
N ILE A 152 23.17 8.78 -6.94
CA ILE A 152 22.02 9.03 -6.09
C ILE A 152 21.84 7.81 -5.18
N PRO A 153 21.67 7.99 -3.86
CA PRO A 153 21.38 6.89 -2.96
C PRO A 153 20.20 6.05 -3.47
N HIS A 154 20.38 4.73 -3.49
CA HIS A 154 19.37 3.79 -3.93
C HIS A 154 18.84 3.02 -2.74
N ILE A 155 17.54 3.11 -2.52
CA ILE A 155 16.83 2.54 -1.37
C ILE A 155 15.81 1.52 -1.89
N PRO A 156 16.02 0.23 -1.63
CA PRO A 156 15.04 -0.79 -1.96
C PRO A 156 13.77 -0.61 -1.14
N CYS A 157 12.66 -1.13 -1.63
CA CYS A 157 11.38 -1.15 -0.91
C CYS A 157 11.56 -1.71 0.51
N SER A 158 10.92 -1.07 1.47
CA SER A 158 10.90 -1.52 2.87
C SER A 158 10.43 -2.98 2.99
N ALA A 159 10.90 -3.65 4.03
CA ALA A 159 10.43 -5.00 4.35
C ALA A 159 8.91 -5.02 4.64
N PRO A 160 8.21 -6.14 4.46
CA PRO A 160 6.74 -6.20 4.55
C PRO A 160 6.15 -5.62 5.83
N LEU A 161 6.73 -5.92 6.99
CA LEU A 161 6.27 -5.38 8.28
C LEU A 161 6.42 -3.86 8.37
N GLU A 162 7.56 -3.36 7.94
CA GLU A 162 7.85 -1.93 7.95
C GLU A 162 6.97 -1.20 6.94
N LEU A 163 6.80 -1.77 5.74
CA LEU A 163 5.94 -1.24 4.68
C LEU A 163 4.50 -1.05 5.17
N ALA A 164 3.91 -2.07 5.82
CA ALA A 164 2.55 -1.98 6.37
C ALA A 164 2.42 -0.89 7.44
N GLY A 165 3.43 -0.74 8.30
CA GLY A 165 3.50 0.32 9.30
C GLY A 165 3.57 1.71 8.67
N GLN A 166 4.44 1.90 7.68
CA GLN A 166 4.57 3.16 6.93
C GLN A 166 3.29 3.52 6.18
N ILE A 167 2.60 2.53 5.60
CA ILE A 167 1.29 2.70 4.98
C ILE A 167 0.26 3.22 6.01
N ALA A 168 0.20 2.61 7.20
CA ALA A 168 -0.68 3.06 8.28
C ALA A 168 -0.38 4.50 8.71
N GLN A 169 0.89 4.86 8.86
CA GLN A 169 1.33 6.19 9.26
C GLN A 169 0.97 7.27 8.23
N ILE A 170 1.14 6.98 6.94
CA ILE A 170 0.74 7.90 5.85
C ILE A 170 -0.77 8.04 5.80
N ALA A 171 -1.50 6.92 5.95
CA ALA A 171 -2.96 6.94 5.97
C ALA A 171 -3.50 7.78 7.15
N ALA A 172 -2.94 7.64 8.34
CA ALA A 172 -3.30 8.44 9.50
C ALA A 172 -3.15 9.96 9.25
N LYS A 173 -2.05 10.37 8.62
CA LYS A 173 -1.81 11.78 8.27
C LYS A 173 -2.80 12.33 7.24
N ARG A 174 -3.37 11.48 6.38
CA ARG A 174 -4.26 11.86 5.27
C ARG A 174 -5.74 11.64 5.57
N ALA A 175 -6.09 10.88 6.60
CA ALA A 175 -7.47 10.47 6.90
C ALA A 175 -8.43 11.64 7.12
N GLY A 176 -7.93 12.77 7.63
CA GLY A 176 -8.73 14.00 7.88
C GLY A 176 -8.99 14.86 6.64
N THR A 177 -8.48 14.47 5.47
CA THR A 177 -8.65 15.22 4.22
C THR A 177 -9.28 14.35 3.12
N PRO A 178 -10.05 14.94 2.20
CA PRO A 178 -10.61 14.20 1.08
C PRO A 178 -9.52 13.50 0.27
N GLN A 179 -9.65 12.20 0.09
CA GLN A 179 -8.71 11.37 -0.68
C GLN A 179 -9.44 10.70 -1.85
N PRO A 180 -8.74 10.50 -2.98
CA PRO A 180 -9.29 9.68 -4.05
C PRO A 180 -9.45 8.23 -3.56
N ARG A 181 -10.43 7.53 -4.13
CA ARG A 181 -10.58 6.08 -3.84
C ARG A 181 -9.31 5.34 -4.21
N PRO A 182 -8.79 4.43 -3.37
CA PRO A 182 -7.61 3.64 -3.70
C PRO A 182 -7.77 2.95 -5.05
N ALA A 183 -6.74 3.07 -5.89
CA ALA A 183 -6.67 2.42 -7.19
C ALA A 183 -5.27 1.85 -7.41
N PRO A 184 -5.12 0.69 -8.09
CA PRO A 184 -3.82 0.12 -8.38
C PRO A 184 -2.91 1.08 -9.14
N LEU A 185 -1.66 1.19 -8.73
CA LEU A 185 -0.62 1.95 -9.43
C LEU A 185 0.05 1.04 -10.47
N TYR A 186 -0.32 1.21 -11.73
CA TYR A 186 0.28 0.51 -12.85
C TYR A 186 1.27 1.42 -13.56
N ILE A 187 2.57 1.07 -13.51
CA ILE A 187 3.65 1.81 -14.17
C ILE A 187 3.80 1.34 -15.62
N LYS A 188 3.57 0.05 -15.85
CA LYS A 188 3.51 -0.54 -17.20
C LYS A 188 2.05 -0.80 -17.54
N ALA A 189 1.62 -0.44 -18.75
CA ALA A 189 0.33 -0.87 -19.26
C ALA A 189 0.24 -2.40 -19.17
N ALA A 190 -0.94 -2.92 -18.84
CA ALA A 190 -1.14 -4.36 -18.81
C ALA A 190 -0.71 -4.95 -20.17
N ASP A 191 0.13 -5.99 -20.15
CA ASP A 191 0.49 -6.78 -21.33
C ASP A 191 -0.72 -7.65 -21.80
N ALA A 192 -1.89 -7.05 -21.88
CA ALA A 192 -3.04 -7.69 -22.48
C ALA A 192 -2.80 -7.69 -24.00
N ALA A 193 -2.54 -8.85 -24.56
CA ALA A 193 -2.62 -8.99 -26.01
C ALA A 193 -4.03 -8.54 -26.42
N PRO A 194 -4.16 -7.70 -27.47
CA PRO A 194 -5.48 -7.35 -27.97
C PRO A 194 -6.23 -8.64 -28.29
N SER A 195 -7.51 -8.69 -27.94
CA SER A 195 -8.36 -9.83 -28.23
C SER A 195 -8.25 -10.16 -29.73
N ARG A 196 -7.91 -11.40 -30.04
CA ARG A 196 -7.92 -11.90 -31.44
C ARG A 196 -9.31 -12.30 -31.89
N ASP A 197 -10.22 -12.36 -30.96
CA ASP A 197 -11.61 -12.71 -31.25
C ASP A 197 -12.36 -11.47 -31.76
N PRO A 198 -13.20 -11.64 -32.82
CA PRO A 198 -14.08 -10.57 -33.25
C PRO A 198 -15.06 -10.20 -32.12
N ALA A 199 -15.49 -8.95 -32.11
CA ALA A 199 -16.47 -8.50 -31.13
C ALA A 199 -17.70 -9.42 -31.18
N PRO A 200 -18.29 -9.80 -30.00
CA PRO A 200 -19.46 -10.65 -29.96
C PRO A 200 -20.60 -10.01 -30.75
N THR A 201 -21.26 -10.80 -31.62
CA THR A 201 -22.45 -10.36 -32.35
C THR A 201 -23.58 -10.17 -31.36
N LEU A 202 -24.05 -8.96 -31.20
CA LEU A 202 -25.28 -8.71 -30.42
C LEU A 202 -26.45 -9.31 -31.17
N LEU A 203 -27.07 -10.32 -30.58
CA LEU A 203 -28.34 -10.86 -31.08
C LEU A 203 -29.43 -9.83 -30.80
N ALA A 204 -30.14 -9.42 -31.85
CA ALA A 204 -31.25 -8.49 -31.80
C ALA A 204 -32.48 -9.12 -31.15
#